data_0526055622be0766f9825aa50e2f3e4e
#
_entry.id   0526055622be0766f9825aa50e2f3e4e
#
_cell.length_a   1.000
_cell.length_b   1.000
_cell.length_c   1.000
_cell.angle_alpha   90.00
_cell.angle_beta   90.00
_cell.angle_gamma   90.00
#
_symmetry.space_group_name_H-M   'P 1'
#
loop_
_entity.id
_entity.type
_entity.pdbx_description
1 polymer ?
#
loop_
_entity_poly.entity_id
_entity_poly.type
_entity_poly.pdbx_seq_one_letter_code
_entity_poly.pdbx_strand_id
1 'polypeptide(L)'
;MTEVIPPNGSPTDPTASEPAGPVVVFDAPFSDRSQWAAGTSSAYPPDGRNSGDNKLDHLVPGFGPDGDTFTAVRENPFSWRTPLVTTENTQGGFELRPEDVLEAQCLLTATQGTWPAIWTWGRDLGGGRSQPGHGEVDVLEYHPDHPRMLELSNHVNPGNPAYLDGLVTPGTWFTVSCRFGTHSVVWSVDGREVHADGQGVGTDWWAWIIVNLSVSAGQWGHLRPRPDVRRISWQVRGLRVLRDSPSPTAL
;
A
#
# COMPACT_ATOMS: atom_id res chain seq x y z
N MET A 1 26.60 49.32 -51.18
CA MET A 1 26.46 49.01 -49.75
C MET A 1 25.00 48.58 -49.51
N THR A 2 24.77 47.33 -49.38
CA THR A 2 23.42 46.77 -49.24
C THR A 2 23.24 46.39 -47.77
N GLU A 3 22.32 47.06 -47.10
CA GLU A 3 22.01 46.93 -45.70
C GLU A 3 21.18 45.62 -45.49
N VAL A 4 21.69 44.69 -44.75
CA VAL A 4 20.99 43.41 -44.40
C VAL A 4 20.22 43.66 -43.14
N ILE A 5 18.88 43.61 -43.22
CA ILE A 5 17.97 43.64 -42.08
C ILE A 5 17.94 42.24 -41.40
N PRO A 6 18.16 42.11 -40.09
CA PRO A 6 18.02 40.82 -39.39
C PRO A 6 16.55 40.43 -39.25
N PRO A 7 16.22 39.10 -39.28
CA PRO A 7 14.84 38.65 -39.14
C PRO A 7 14.32 38.90 -37.72
N ASN A 8 13.09 39.42 -37.64
CA ASN A 8 12.31 39.60 -36.43
C ASN A 8 12.16 38.25 -35.69
N GLY A 9 12.68 38.18 -34.47
CA GLY A 9 12.38 37.10 -33.54
C GLY A 9 10.89 37.13 -33.14
N SER A 10 10.19 36.05 -33.38
CA SER A 10 8.82 35.87 -32.89
C SER A 10 8.80 35.98 -31.35
N PRO A 11 7.84 36.68 -30.77
CA PRO A 11 7.70 36.72 -29.32
C PRO A 11 7.34 35.33 -28.83
N THR A 12 8.16 34.77 -27.92
CA THR A 12 7.81 33.59 -27.12
C THR A 12 6.65 33.98 -26.23
N ASP A 13 5.54 33.30 -26.39
CA ASP A 13 4.35 33.43 -25.55
C ASP A 13 4.68 33.00 -24.09
N PRO A 14 4.59 33.90 -23.08
CA PRO A 14 5.01 33.59 -21.71
C PRO A 14 3.92 32.94 -20.84
N THR A 15 2.85 32.38 -21.44
CA THR A 15 1.67 31.92 -20.67
C THR A 15 1.43 30.40 -20.63
N ALA A 16 2.41 29.57 -20.94
CA ALA A 16 2.31 28.17 -20.57
C ALA A 16 2.61 28.06 -19.06
N SER A 17 1.58 28.10 -18.22
CA SER A 17 1.71 27.73 -16.81
C SER A 17 2.23 26.30 -16.74
N GLU A 18 3.34 26.09 -16.04
CA GLU A 18 3.81 24.74 -15.75
C GLU A 18 2.67 23.94 -15.10
N PRO A 19 2.51 22.64 -15.46
CA PRO A 19 1.50 21.81 -14.83
C PRO A 19 1.75 21.79 -13.32
N ALA A 20 0.72 22.11 -12.56
CA ALA A 20 0.79 22.04 -11.09
C ALA A 20 1.19 20.61 -10.71
N GLY A 21 2.24 20.46 -9.90
CA GLY A 21 2.71 19.14 -9.44
C GLY A 21 1.65 18.39 -8.60
N PRO A 22 1.90 17.12 -8.29
CA PRO A 22 0.98 16.32 -7.49
C PRO A 22 0.73 16.94 -6.11
N VAL A 23 -0.52 16.86 -5.63
CA VAL A 23 -0.94 17.34 -4.31
C VAL A 23 -1.18 16.17 -3.36
N VAL A 24 -0.92 16.39 -2.07
CA VAL A 24 -1.26 15.41 -1.03
C VAL A 24 -2.77 15.44 -0.83
N VAL A 25 -3.45 14.32 -1.09
CA VAL A 25 -4.90 14.16 -0.92
C VAL A 25 -5.29 13.34 0.30
N PHE A 26 -4.33 12.64 0.89
CA PHE A 26 -4.48 11.89 2.13
C PHE A 26 -3.14 11.90 2.88
N ASP A 27 -3.19 12.27 4.16
CA ASP A 27 -2.06 12.22 5.10
C ASP A 27 -2.67 12.26 6.52
N ALA A 28 -2.90 11.10 7.10
CA ALA A 28 -3.54 10.99 8.40
C ALA A 28 -2.76 10.01 9.29
N PRO A 29 -2.46 10.40 10.55
CA PRO A 29 -1.82 9.49 11.50
C PRO A 29 -2.75 8.30 11.79
N PHE A 30 -2.19 7.12 12.01
CA PHE A 30 -2.95 5.89 12.28
C PHE A 30 -3.83 5.97 13.54
N SER A 31 -3.62 6.96 14.42
CA SER A 31 -4.45 7.24 15.59
C SER A 31 -5.75 7.99 15.26
N ASP A 32 -5.86 8.61 14.08
CA ASP A 32 -7.07 9.31 13.66
C ASP A 32 -8.16 8.31 13.24
N ARG A 33 -9.09 8.06 14.15
CA ARG A 33 -10.21 7.11 13.95
C ARG A 33 -11.31 7.63 13.04
N SER A 34 -11.27 8.88 12.61
CA SER A 34 -12.16 9.38 11.55
C SER A 34 -11.66 8.95 10.16
N GLN A 35 -10.36 8.70 10.01
CA GLN A 35 -9.69 8.30 8.77
C GLN A 35 -9.35 6.81 8.74
N TRP A 36 -9.14 6.17 9.90
CA TRP A 36 -8.72 4.79 10.02
C TRP A 36 -9.64 3.97 10.92
N ALA A 37 -10.31 2.96 10.38
CA ALA A 37 -10.91 1.89 11.16
C ALA A 37 -9.81 0.90 11.61
N ALA A 38 -9.95 0.32 12.81
CA ALA A 38 -8.94 -0.59 13.35
C ALA A 38 -9.54 -1.94 13.72
N GLY A 39 -8.79 -3.02 13.43
CA GLY A 39 -9.14 -4.39 13.80
C GLY A 39 -10.39 -4.93 13.09
N THR A 40 -10.72 -4.39 11.93
CA THR A 40 -11.85 -4.81 11.09
C THR A 40 -11.55 -4.52 9.62
N SER A 41 -11.99 -5.39 8.73
CA SER A 41 -11.96 -5.19 7.27
C SER A 41 -12.87 -6.22 6.61
N SER A 42 -13.49 -5.85 5.47
CA SER A 42 -14.25 -6.79 4.64
C SER A 42 -13.38 -7.81 3.90
N ALA A 43 -12.07 -7.63 3.91
CA ALA A 43 -11.11 -8.62 3.42
C ALA A 43 -10.97 -9.84 4.34
N TYR A 44 -11.42 -9.75 5.59
CA TYR A 44 -11.37 -10.84 6.56
C TYR A 44 -12.74 -11.44 6.81
N PRO A 45 -12.84 -12.73 7.18
CA PRO A 45 -14.07 -13.33 7.66
C PRO A 45 -14.67 -12.57 8.85
N PRO A 46 -16.00 -12.66 9.07
CA PRO A 46 -16.68 -11.89 10.15
C PRO A 46 -16.18 -12.15 11.56
N ASP A 47 -15.57 -13.31 11.80
CA ASP A 47 -14.96 -13.68 13.10
C ASP A 47 -13.52 -13.13 13.24
N GLY A 48 -13.02 -12.40 12.27
CA GLY A 48 -11.68 -11.82 12.25
C GLY A 48 -10.54 -12.82 12.07
N ARG A 49 -10.84 -14.10 11.77
CA ARG A 49 -9.84 -15.16 11.64
C ARG A 49 -9.60 -15.52 10.20
N ASN A 50 -8.34 -15.52 9.78
CA ASN A 50 -7.98 -15.79 8.39
C ASN A 50 -7.07 -17.03 8.25
N SER A 51 -7.48 -18.13 8.85
CA SER A 51 -6.71 -19.38 8.79
C SER A 51 -6.69 -20.04 7.40
N GLY A 52 -7.61 -19.68 6.51
CA GLY A 52 -7.64 -20.13 5.13
C GLY A 52 -6.48 -19.62 4.28
N ASP A 53 -5.95 -18.43 4.62
CA ASP A 53 -4.88 -17.77 3.89
C ASP A 53 -3.51 -17.93 4.55
N ASN A 54 -3.21 -19.09 5.09
CA ASN A 54 -1.92 -19.34 5.75
C ASN A 54 -1.59 -18.40 6.93
N LYS A 55 -2.60 -17.81 7.58
CA LYS A 55 -2.44 -16.81 8.64
C LYS A 55 -2.92 -17.36 10.00
N LEU A 56 -2.25 -16.93 11.07
CA LEU A 56 -2.67 -17.17 12.46
C LEU A 56 -3.45 -15.98 13.03
N ASP A 57 -3.95 -15.14 12.15
CA ASP A 57 -4.55 -13.85 12.47
C ASP A 57 -5.87 -13.98 13.22
N HIS A 58 -6.05 -13.06 14.16
CA HIS A 58 -7.30 -12.77 14.83
C HIS A 58 -7.43 -11.24 14.94
N LEU A 59 -8.21 -10.66 14.06
CA LEU A 59 -8.59 -9.26 14.16
C LEU A 59 -9.59 -9.07 15.29
N VAL A 60 -9.35 -8.04 16.10
CA VAL A 60 -10.25 -7.64 17.18
C VAL A 60 -10.64 -6.19 16.97
N PRO A 61 -11.96 -5.86 16.89
CA PRO A 61 -12.41 -4.50 16.67
C PRO A 61 -11.73 -3.49 17.60
N GLY A 62 -11.20 -2.42 17.03
CA GLY A 62 -10.45 -1.39 17.75
C GLY A 62 -8.97 -1.72 18.01
N PHE A 63 -8.51 -2.94 17.73
CA PHE A 63 -7.09 -3.28 17.89
C PHE A 63 -6.29 -2.87 16.65
N GLY A 64 -5.49 -1.85 16.80
CA GLY A 64 -4.64 -1.26 15.76
C GLY A 64 -3.21 -1.02 16.26
N PRO A 65 -2.43 -0.24 15.51
CA PRO A 65 -1.09 0.16 15.92
C PRO A 65 -1.10 1.10 17.14
N ASP A 66 0.02 1.14 17.83
CA ASP A 66 0.37 2.15 18.81
C ASP A 66 1.31 3.17 18.13
N GLY A 67 0.78 4.36 17.82
CA GLY A 67 1.46 5.29 16.91
C GLY A 67 1.79 4.63 15.57
N ASP A 68 3.07 4.60 15.23
CA ASP A 68 3.59 4.01 13.98
C ASP A 68 3.91 2.50 14.10
N THR A 69 3.71 1.90 15.28
CA THR A 69 4.14 0.53 15.58
C THR A 69 2.97 -0.44 15.55
N PHE A 70 3.02 -1.37 14.61
CA PHE A 70 2.09 -2.50 14.49
C PHE A 70 2.65 -3.69 15.27
N THR A 71 1.94 -4.14 16.32
CA THR A 71 2.39 -5.25 17.17
C THR A 71 1.36 -6.35 17.23
N ALA A 72 1.71 -7.53 16.72
CA ALA A 72 0.95 -8.76 16.89
C ALA A 72 1.30 -9.41 18.24
N VAL A 73 0.30 -9.93 18.94
CA VAL A 73 0.43 -10.54 20.26
C VAL A 73 -0.12 -11.98 20.25
N ARG A 74 0.69 -12.94 20.66
CA ARG A 74 0.29 -14.34 20.71
C ARG A 74 -0.80 -14.57 21.75
N GLU A 75 -1.94 -15.12 21.36
CA GLU A 75 -3.03 -15.54 22.24
C GLU A 75 -2.85 -16.99 22.67
N ASN A 76 -2.51 -17.85 21.72
CA ASN A 76 -2.24 -19.27 21.93
C ASN A 76 -1.34 -19.80 20.78
N PRO A 77 -0.99 -21.10 20.74
CA PRO A 77 -0.14 -21.63 19.67
C PRO A 77 -0.68 -21.50 18.25
N PHE A 78 -1.99 -21.27 18.08
CA PHE A 78 -2.69 -21.25 16.80
C PHE A 78 -3.41 -19.93 16.50
N SER A 79 -3.23 -18.91 17.35
CA SER A 79 -3.92 -17.63 17.20
C SER A 79 -3.08 -16.48 17.71
N TRP A 80 -3.06 -15.39 16.93
CA TRP A 80 -2.40 -14.15 17.27
C TRP A 80 -3.38 -13.00 17.08
N ARG A 81 -3.52 -12.15 18.07
CA ARG A 81 -4.20 -10.88 17.89
C ARG A 81 -3.31 -9.99 17.06
N THR A 82 -3.77 -9.65 15.85
CA THR A 82 -3.00 -8.93 14.82
C THR A 82 -3.58 -7.54 14.60
N PRO A 83 -2.74 -6.50 14.53
CA PRO A 83 -3.17 -5.15 14.25
C PRO A 83 -3.45 -4.96 12.76
N LEU A 84 -4.54 -4.25 12.47
CA LEU A 84 -4.91 -3.81 11.13
C LEU A 84 -5.54 -2.44 11.24
N VAL A 85 -5.25 -1.56 10.27
CA VAL A 85 -6.01 -0.34 10.00
C VAL A 85 -6.40 -0.26 8.54
N THR A 86 -7.55 0.33 8.27
CA THR A 86 -8.06 0.53 6.91
C THR A 86 -8.83 1.84 6.81
N THR A 87 -8.87 2.42 5.61
CA THR A 87 -9.74 3.55 5.30
C THR A 87 -11.18 3.11 4.98
N GLU A 88 -11.46 1.81 4.99
CA GLU A 88 -12.76 1.21 4.76
C GLU A 88 -13.78 1.65 5.82
N ASN A 89 -14.98 2.08 5.36
CA ASN A 89 -16.14 2.44 6.21
C ASN A 89 -15.83 3.50 7.28
N THR A 90 -14.87 4.38 7.04
CA THR A 90 -14.56 5.50 7.93
C THR A 90 -15.39 6.73 7.60
N GLN A 91 -15.46 7.72 8.52
CA GLN A 91 -16.11 8.99 8.25
C GLN A 91 -15.42 9.78 7.12
N GLY A 92 -14.11 9.69 7.03
CA GLY A 92 -13.31 10.28 5.96
C GLY A 92 -13.56 9.64 4.60
N GLY A 93 -13.93 8.36 4.58
CA GLY A 93 -14.32 7.63 3.37
C GLY A 93 -13.27 7.66 2.26
N PHE A 94 -11.98 7.71 2.62
CA PHE A 94 -10.93 7.87 1.62
C PHE A 94 -10.79 6.63 0.74
N GLU A 95 -10.88 6.84 -0.57
CA GLU A 95 -10.66 5.81 -1.59
C GLU A 95 -9.52 6.25 -2.52
N LEU A 96 -8.62 5.32 -2.79
CA LEU A 96 -7.65 5.41 -3.88
C LEU A 96 -8.35 5.37 -5.23
N ARG A 97 -7.74 6.00 -6.22
CA ARG A 97 -8.20 6.06 -7.62
C ARG A 97 -7.05 5.76 -8.56
N PRO A 98 -7.33 5.45 -9.83
CA PRO A 98 -6.27 5.34 -10.83
C PRO A 98 -5.41 6.59 -10.86
N GLU A 99 -4.12 6.40 -11.07
CA GLU A 99 -3.03 7.37 -11.10
C GLU A 99 -2.63 7.95 -9.73
N ASP A 100 -3.30 7.61 -8.63
CA ASP A 100 -2.82 7.94 -7.29
C ASP A 100 -1.47 7.29 -7.01
N VAL A 101 -0.65 7.95 -6.19
CA VAL A 101 0.61 7.42 -5.68
C VAL A 101 0.52 7.32 -4.17
N LEU A 102 0.61 6.10 -3.63
CA LEU A 102 0.76 5.86 -2.20
C LEU A 102 2.24 5.80 -1.86
N GLU A 103 2.65 6.51 -0.81
CA GLU A 103 3.99 6.46 -0.26
C GLU A 103 3.95 6.17 1.24
N ALA A 104 4.93 5.40 1.73
CA ALA A 104 5.10 5.14 3.16
C ALA A 104 6.57 4.85 3.49
N GLN A 105 7.00 5.20 4.69
CA GLN A 105 8.28 4.76 5.24
C GLN A 105 8.07 3.54 6.13
N CYS A 106 8.87 2.49 5.91
CA CYS A 106 8.73 1.19 6.55
C CYS A 106 10.01 0.76 7.26
N LEU A 107 9.86 0.11 8.41
CA LEU A 107 10.93 -0.55 9.14
C LEU A 107 10.52 -2.00 9.42
N LEU A 108 11.12 -2.93 8.68
CA LEU A 108 10.83 -4.35 8.78
C LEU A 108 11.63 -5.02 9.91
N THR A 109 11.13 -6.15 10.40
CA THR A 109 11.81 -6.99 11.39
C THR A 109 12.20 -8.34 10.79
N ALA A 110 13.31 -8.92 11.28
CA ALA A 110 13.75 -10.27 10.91
C ALA A 110 13.08 -11.38 11.74
N THR A 111 12.07 -11.07 12.56
CA THR A 111 11.42 -12.05 13.42
C THR A 111 10.63 -13.06 12.61
N GLN A 112 11.00 -14.34 12.70
CA GLN A 112 10.36 -15.44 11.97
C GLN A 112 8.85 -15.46 12.19
N GLY A 113 8.11 -15.66 11.11
CA GLY A 113 6.64 -15.69 11.09
C GLY A 113 5.97 -14.34 10.93
N THR A 114 6.74 -13.26 10.83
CA THR A 114 6.23 -11.92 10.53
C THR A 114 5.74 -11.87 9.08
N TRP A 115 4.57 -11.24 8.86
CA TRP A 115 4.01 -10.98 7.54
C TRP A 115 3.35 -9.60 7.52
N PRO A 116 4.14 -8.52 7.47
CA PRO A 116 3.62 -7.17 7.32
C PRO A 116 3.21 -6.91 5.88
N ALA A 117 2.15 -6.11 5.69
CA ALA A 117 1.69 -5.70 4.38
C ALA A 117 1.13 -4.27 4.38
N ILE A 118 1.33 -3.59 3.24
CA ILE A 118 0.56 -2.43 2.80
C ILE A 118 -0.10 -2.84 1.49
N TRP A 119 -1.40 -2.80 1.43
CA TRP A 119 -2.18 -3.28 0.31
C TRP A 119 -3.49 -2.55 0.15
N THR A 120 -4.24 -2.88 -0.89
CA THR A 120 -5.52 -2.25 -1.20
C THR A 120 -6.65 -3.26 -1.23
N TRP A 121 -7.88 -2.81 -0.95
CA TRP A 121 -9.07 -3.67 -0.99
C TRP A 121 -10.30 -2.88 -1.37
N GLY A 122 -11.06 -3.37 -2.34
CA GLY A 122 -12.21 -2.68 -2.90
C GLY A 122 -13.47 -3.56 -2.99
N ARG A 123 -13.69 -4.48 -2.04
CA ARG A 123 -14.90 -5.28 -1.99
C ARG A 123 -16.05 -4.50 -1.36
N ASP A 124 -17.04 -4.14 -2.17
CA ASP A 124 -18.26 -3.50 -1.71
C ASP A 124 -19.32 -4.54 -1.32
N LEU A 125 -19.58 -4.69 -0.03
CA LEU A 125 -20.55 -5.66 0.50
C LEU A 125 -22.02 -5.22 0.35
N GLY A 126 -22.31 -3.97 -0.01
CA GLY A 126 -23.69 -3.45 -0.02
C GLY A 126 -24.02 -2.54 -1.19
N GLY A 127 -23.05 -1.95 -1.85
CA GLY A 127 -23.27 -0.93 -2.90
C GLY A 127 -23.36 -1.46 -4.33
N GLY A 128 -23.07 -2.75 -4.54
CA GLY A 128 -23.10 -3.36 -5.88
C GLY A 128 -21.90 -3.01 -6.76
N ARG A 129 -20.90 -2.32 -6.24
CA ARG A 129 -19.63 -2.10 -6.95
C ARG A 129 -18.79 -3.37 -6.84
N SER A 130 -18.56 -4.04 -7.97
CA SER A 130 -17.72 -5.22 -8.06
C SER A 130 -16.58 -4.95 -9.01
N GLN A 131 -15.38 -5.42 -8.66
CA GLN A 131 -14.20 -5.28 -9.49
C GLN A 131 -13.33 -6.54 -9.44
N PRO A 132 -12.50 -6.78 -10.47
CA PRO A 132 -11.59 -7.91 -10.51
C PRO A 132 -10.65 -7.91 -9.29
N GLY A 133 -10.32 -9.10 -8.77
CA GLY A 133 -9.42 -9.25 -7.63
C GLY A 133 -9.79 -8.42 -6.40
N HIS A 134 -11.06 -8.05 -6.27
CA HIS A 134 -11.53 -7.14 -5.22
C HIS A 134 -10.77 -5.82 -5.11
N GLY A 135 -10.14 -5.37 -6.20
CA GLY A 135 -9.33 -4.15 -6.23
C GLY A 135 -7.98 -4.27 -5.51
N GLU A 136 -7.52 -5.49 -5.23
CA GLU A 136 -6.32 -5.75 -4.46
C GLU A 136 -5.05 -5.50 -5.26
N VAL A 137 -4.20 -4.66 -4.70
CA VAL A 137 -2.81 -4.44 -5.13
C VAL A 137 -1.94 -4.44 -3.88
N ASP A 138 -0.94 -5.31 -3.84
CA ASP A 138 0.01 -5.36 -2.74
C ASP A 138 1.15 -4.37 -3.02
N VAL A 139 1.14 -3.26 -2.27
CA VAL A 139 2.21 -2.25 -2.32
C VAL A 139 3.51 -2.83 -1.78
N LEU A 140 3.41 -3.63 -0.73
CA LEU A 140 4.44 -4.53 -0.25
C LEU A 140 3.84 -5.67 0.58
N GLU A 141 4.42 -6.85 0.45
CA GLU A 141 4.39 -7.92 1.42
C GLU A 141 5.82 -8.35 1.75
N TYR A 142 6.05 -8.82 2.98
CA TYR A 142 7.38 -9.21 3.42
C TYR A 142 7.34 -10.44 4.30
N HIS A 143 8.29 -11.35 4.03
CA HIS A 143 8.53 -12.56 4.82
C HIS A 143 10.01 -12.67 5.20
N PRO A 144 10.35 -12.75 6.49
CA PRO A 144 11.75 -12.79 6.94
C PRO A 144 12.51 -14.06 6.56
N ASP A 145 11.84 -15.06 6.00
CA ASP A 145 12.46 -16.26 5.39
C ASP A 145 13.37 -15.86 4.20
N HIS A 146 13.02 -14.75 3.54
CA HIS A 146 13.81 -14.07 2.53
C HIS A 146 14.04 -12.62 2.95
N PRO A 147 14.99 -12.36 3.88
CA PRO A 147 15.04 -11.12 4.66
C PRO A 147 15.35 -9.86 3.85
N ARG A 148 15.68 -9.96 2.58
CA ARG A 148 15.96 -8.84 1.69
C ARG A 148 14.94 -8.69 0.56
N MET A 149 13.96 -9.58 0.49
CA MET A 149 12.98 -9.67 -0.59
C MET A 149 11.68 -8.95 -0.22
N LEU A 150 11.10 -8.27 -1.19
CA LEU A 150 9.70 -7.84 -1.17
C LEU A 150 8.91 -8.64 -2.19
N GLU A 151 7.67 -8.94 -1.84
CA GLU A 151 6.66 -9.48 -2.74
C GLU A 151 5.69 -8.35 -3.10
N LEU A 152 5.44 -8.19 -4.42
CA LEU A 152 4.62 -7.14 -5.00
C LEU A 152 3.62 -7.80 -5.94
N SER A 153 2.33 -7.49 -5.81
CA SER A 153 1.28 -8.16 -6.59
C SER A 153 0.21 -7.20 -7.07
N ASN A 154 -0.34 -7.47 -8.26
CA ASN A 154 -1.56 -6.84 -8.75
C ASN A 154 -2.60 -7.94 -9.02
N HIS A 155 -3.61 -8.03 -8.17
CA HIS A 155 -4.71 -9.01 -8.30
C HIS A 155 -5.88 -8.48 -9.13
N VAL A 156 -5.92 -7.20 -9.45
CA VAL A 156 -6.94 -6.59 -10.33
C VAL A 156 -6.80 -7.13 -11.76
N ASN A 157 -5.57 -7.10 -12.27
CA ASN A 157 -5.20 -7.71 -13.54
C ASN A 157 -4.03 -8.67 -13.28
N PRO A 158 -4.31 -9.89 -12.83
CA PRO A 158 -3.30 -10.75 -12.26
C PRO A 158 -2.26 -11.16 -13.31
N GLY A 159 -1.03 -10.77 -13.04
CA GLY A 159 0.19 -11.34 -13.59
C GLY A 159 0.82 -12.30 -12.57
N ASN A 160 2.11 -12.60 -12.77
CA ASN A 160 2.88 -13.29 -11.73
C ASN A 160 3.28 -12.27 -10.65
N PRO A 161 3.21 -12.62 -9.36
CA PRO A 161 3.81 -11.81 -8.30
C PRO A 161 5.29 -11.56 -8.57
N ALA A 162 5.76 -10.36 -8.27
CA ALA A 162 7.17 -10.02 -8.39
C ALA A 162 7.88 -10.26 -7.04
N TYR A 163 8.81 -11.21 -7.01
CA TYR A 163 9.68 -11.52 -5.87
C TYR A 163 11.03 -10.86 -6.09
N LEU A 164 11.26 -9.71 -5.45
CA LEU A 164 12.42 -8.86 -5.71
C LEU A 164 13.41 -8.88 -4.54
N ASP A 165 14.51 -9.60 -4.71
CA ASP A 165 15.58 -9.69 -3.70
C ASP A 165 16.52 -8.47 -3.72
N GLY A 166 17.13 -8.21 -2.57
CA GLY A 166 18.13 -7.16 -2.42
C GLY A 166 17.56 -5.76 -2.22
N LEU A 167 16.24 -5.60 -2.11
CA LEU A 167 15.59 -4.29 -2.01
C LEU A 167 15.62 -3.70 -0.60
N VAL A 168 15.55 -4.53 0.43
CA VAL A 168 15.39 -4.09 1.81
C VAL A 168 16.39 -4.76 2.76
N THR A 169 16.58 -4.16 3.93
CA THR A 169 17.36 -4.75 5.02
C THR A 169 16.58 -4.59 6.32
N PRO A 170 16.23 -5.68 7.03
CA PRO A 170 15.54 -5.59 8.31
C PRO A 170 16.30 -4.69 9.29
N GLY A 171 15.58 -3.87 10.04
CA GLY A 171 16.15 -2.88 10.95
C GLY A 171 16.62 -1.58 10.29
N THR A 172 16.44 -1.42 8.98
CA THR A 172 16.74 -0.19 8.25
C THR A 172 15.46 0.41 7.68
N TRP A 173 15.24 1.71 7.87
CA TRP A 173 14.14 2.44 7.24
C TRP A 173 14.35 2.52 5.74
N PHE A 174 13.26 2.33 4.99
CA PHE A 174 13.18 2.57 3.55
C PHE A 174 11.82 3.19 3.20
N THR A 175 11.75 3.81 2.05
CA THR A 175 10.50 4.34 1.51
C THR A 175 9.99 3.40 0.42
N VAL A 176 8.74 2.97 0.52
CA VAL A 176 8.02 2.32 -0.58
C VAL A 176 7.06 3.30 -1.19
N SER A 177 6.92 3.29 -2.51
CA SER A 177 5.82 3.97 -3.21
C SER A 177 5.23 3.09 -4.30
N CYS A 178 3.92 3.24 -4.52
CA CYS A 178 3.18 2.53 -5.55
C CYS A 178 2.27 3.51 -6.28
N ARG A 179 2.45 3.62 -7.61
CA ARG A 179 1.53 4.33 -8.50
C ARG A 179 0.54 3.33 -9.07
N PHE A 180 -0.73 3.56 -8.84
CA PHE A 180 -1.83 2.73 -9.35
C PHE A 180 -2.23 3.16 -10.76
N GLY A 181 -1.31 3.00 -11.72
CA GLY A 181 -1.52 3.45 -13.09
C GLY A 181 -2.60 2.66 -13.83
N THR A 182 -3.33 3.32 -14.71
CA THR A 182 -4.40 2.71 -15.52
C THR A 182 -3.91 1.53 -16.37
N HIS A 183 -2.68 1.61 -16.87
CA HIS A 183 -2.07 0.62 -17.77
C HIS A 183 -0.86 -0.09 -17.18
N SER A 184 -0.35 0.37 -16.05
CA SER A 184 0.74 -0.26 -15.32
C SER A 184 0.72 0.19 -13.87
N VAL A 185 0.73 -0.75 -12.93
CA VAL A 185 1.10 -0.45 -11.56
C VAL A 185 2.62 -0.38 -11.49
N VAL A 186 3.16 0.65 -10.81
CA VAL A 186 4.60 0.91 -10.74
C VAL A 186 5.01 1.00 -9.28
N TRP A 187 5.95 0.16 -8.87
CA TRP A 187 6.51 0.16 -7.52
C TRP A 187 7.90 0.76 -7.50
N SER A 188 8.16 1.54 -6.46
CA SER A 188 9.48 2.12 -6.21
C SER A 188 9.93 1.90 -4.76
N VAL A 189 11.24 1.75 -4.57
CA VAL A 189 11.89 1.68 -3.26
C VAL A 189 12.98 2.75 -3.21
N ASP A 190 12.97 3.59 -2.18
CA ASP A 190 13.87 4.72 -2.00
C ASP A 190 13.96 5.62 -3.25
N GLY A 191 12.81 5.89 -3.86
CA GLY A 191 12.68 6.74 -5.05
C GLY A 191 13.14 6.11 -6.36
N ARG A 192 13.56 4.85 -6.35
CA ARG A 192 13.96 4.10 -7.54
C ARG A 192 12.85 3.13 -7.93
N GLU A 193 12.40 3.17 -9.19
CA GLU A 193 11.53 2.15 -9.76
C GLU A 193 12.18 0.77 -9.70
N VAL A 194 11.45 -0.21 -9.14
CA VAL A 194 11.92 -1.59 -8.97
C VAL A 194 11.08 -2.58 -9.75
N HIS A 195 9.82 -2.26 -10.04
CA HIS A 195 8.92 -3.09 -10.83
C HIS A 195 7.82 -2.26 -11.48
N ALA A 196 7.41 -2.70 -12.68
CA ALA A 196 6.23 -2.23 -13.37
C ALA A 196 5.54 -3.42 -14.02
N ASP A 197 4.26 -3.67 -13.74
CA ASP A 197 3.56 -4.88 -14.19
C ASP A 197 3.07 -4.82 -15.64
N GLY A 198 2.95 -3.63 -16.23
CA GLY A 198 2.42 -3.42 -17.59
C GLY A 198 0.96 -3.83 -17.77
N GLN A 199 0.22 -4.04 -16.67
CA GLN A 199 -1.19 -4.44 -16.67
C GLN A 199 -2.09 -3.32 -16.14
N GLY A 200 -1.66 -2.65 -15.06
CA GLY A 200 -2.38 -1.57 -14.41
C GLY A 200 -3.67 -1.99 -13.72
N VAL A 201 -4.42 -1.01 -13.23
CA VAL A 201 -5.67 -1.24 -12.50
C VAL A 201 -6.93 -0.91 -13.30
N GLY A 202 -6.79 -0.31 -14.50
CA GLY A 202 -7.92 0.13 -15.31
C GLY A 202 -8.49 1.49 -14.87
N THR A 203 -9.49 2.01 -15.61
CA THR A 203 -10.05 3.36 -15.41
C THR A 203 -11.06 3.44 -14.28
N ASP A 204 -11.75 2.34 -13.98
CA ASP A 204 -12.88 2.32 -13.04
C ASP A 204 -12.48 1.75 -11.67
N TRP A 205 -11.20 1.52 -11.45
CA TRP A 205 -10.67 0.99 -10.20
C TRP A 205 -10.84 1.98 -9.05
N TRP A 206 -11.06 1.41 -7.89
CA TRP A 206 -11.08 2.11 -6.61
C TRP A 206 -10.70 1.11 -5.51
N ALA A 207 -10.10 1.59 -4.42
CA ALA A 207 -9.81 0.73 -3.29
C ALA A 207 -9.60 1.54 -2.00
N TRP A 208 -9.83 0.88 -0.87
CA TRP A 208 -9.39 1.34 0.45
C TRP A 208 -7.95 0.90 0.68
N ILE A 209 -7.27 1.64 1.55
CA ILE A 209 -5.92 1.30 2.00
C ILE A 209 -6.04 0.35 3.19
N ILE A 210 -5.22 -0.70 3.21
CA ILE A 210 -5.03 -1.56 4.38
C ILE A 210 -3.55 -1.58 4.75
N VAL A 211 -3.27 -1.42 6.03
CA VAL A 211 -1.95 -1.64 6.63
C VAL A 211 -2.11 -2.61 7.79
N ASN A 212 -1.39 -3.71 7.76
CA ASN A 212 -1.52 -4.72 8.81
C ASN A 212 -0.20 -5.42 9.14
N LEU A 213 -0.23 -6.20 10.20
CA LEU A 213 0.76 -7.19 10.53
C LEU A 213 0.07 -8.53 10.70
N SER A 214 0.18 -9.38 9.70
CA SER A 214 -0.23 -10.78 9.77
C SER A 214 0.87 -11.66 10.38
N VAL A 215 0.49 -12.87 10.76
CA VAL A 215 1.39 -13.89 11.30
C VAL A 215 1.22 -15.19 10.52
N SER A 216 2.32 -15.69 9.93
CA SER A 216 2.31 -16.90 9.11
C SER A 216 1.94 -18.16 9.87
N ALA A 217 1.06 -18.99 9.29
CA ALA A 217 0.72 -20.32 9.78
C ALA A 217 1.72 -21.42 9.37
N GLY A 218 2.74 -21.11 8.60
CA GLY A 218 3.80 -22.04 8.22
C GLY A 218 3.48 -22.90 6.99
N GLN A 219 2.69 -22.36 6.05
CA GLN A 219 2.43 -22.97 4.75
C GLN A 219 3.09 -22.13 3.65
N TRP A 220 3.01 -22.57 2.38
CA TRP A 220 3.54 -21.88 1.19
C TRP A 220 5.04 -21.55 1.27
N GLY A 221 5.81 -22.32 2.03
CA GLY A 221 7.24 -22.09 2.22
C GLY A 221 7.61 -21.12 3.34
N HIS A 222 6.64 -20.44 3.94
CA HIS A 222 6.89 -19.50 5.03
C HIS A 222 6.93 -20.19 6.39
N LEU A 223 7.79 -19.71 7.28
CA LEU A 223 7.98 -20.30 8.61
C LEU A 223 7.00 -19.67 9.62
N ARG A 224 6.53 -20.48 10.54
CA ARG A 224 5.76 -20.02 11.71
C ARG A 224 6.68 -19.30 12.71
N PRO A 225 6.12 -18.43 13.59
CA PRO A 225 6.88 -17.92 14.72
C PRO A 225 7.41 -19.04 15.61
N ARG A 226 8.61 -18.85 16.15
CA ARG A 226 9.17 -19.78 17.14
C ARG A 226 8.26 -19.90 18.37
N PRO A 227 8.26 -21.03 19.07
CA PRO A 227 7.37 -21.26 20.22
C PRO A 227 7.53 -20.25 21.39
N ASP A 228 8.72 -19.68 21.55
CA ASP A 228 9.08 -18.71 22.59
C ASP A 228 8.69 -17.27 22.24
N VAL A 229 8.45 -16.96 20.97
CA VAL A 229 8.06 -15.62 20.51
C VAL A 229 6.63 -15.33 20.97
N ARG A 230 6.42 -14.20 21.65
CA ARG A 230 5.13 -13.76 22.18
C ARG A 230 4.62 -12.48 21.50
N ARG A 231 5.49 -11.70 20.92
CA ARG A 231 5.19 -10.42 20.25
C ARG A 231 6.06 -10.30 19.00
N ILE A 232 5.47 -9.75 17.96
CA ILE A 232 6.14 -9.41 16.70
C ILE A 232 5.73 -8.00 16.36
N SER A 233 6.63 -7.18 15.85
CA SER A 233 6.31 -5.79 15.48
C SER A 233 7.02 -5.38 14.20
N TRP A 234 6.42 -4.44 13.49
CA TRP A 234 7.05 -3.63 12.45
C TRP A 234 6.56 -2.19 12.57
N GLN A 235 7.16 -1.26 11.81
CA GLN A 235 6.78 0.14 11.88
C GLN A 235 6.50 0.70 10.48
N VAL A 236 5.48 1.56 10.42
CA VAL A 236 5.10 2.34 9.23
C VAL A 236 4.85 3.77 9.67
N ARG A 237 5.40 4.74 8.95
CA ARG A 237 5.16 6.16 9.21
C ARG A 237 5.07 6.95 7.92
N GLY A 238 4.50 8.16 8.00
CA GLY A 238 4.42 9.08 6.87
C GLY A 238 3.67 8.51 5.67
N LEU A 239 2.66 7.62 5.92
CA LEU A 239 1.81 7.13 4.84
C LEU A 239 0.98 8.28 4.31
N ARG A 240 1.13 8.55 3.02
CA ARG A 240 0.40 9.60 2.30
C ARG A 240 0.02 9.16 0.90
N VAL A 241 -0.96 9.83 0.35
CA VAL A 241 -1.37 9.65 -1.05
C VAL A 241 -1.25 10.99 -1.78
N LEU A 242 -0.59 10.92 -2.94
CA LEU A 242 -0.46 12.04 -3.86
C LEU A 242 -1.37 11.79 -5.07
N ARG A 243 -1.94 12.86 -5.60
CA ARG A 243 -2.80 12.86 -6.80
C ARG A 243 -2.41 14.02 -7.70
N ASP A 244 -2.36 13.77 -8.98
CA ASP A 244 -2.12 14.85 -9.95
C ASP A 244 -3.22 15.90 -9.84
N SER A 245 -2.81 17.18 -9.81
CA SER A 245 -3.74 18.28 -9.87
C SER A 245 -4.45 18.26 -11.23
N PRO A 246 -5.79 18.42 -11.27
CA PRO A 246 -6.46 18.56 -12.56
C PRO A 246 -5.85 19.73 -13.33
N SER A 247 -5.43 19.48 -14.57
CA SER A 247 -4.98 20.56 -15.44
C SER A 247 -6.05 21.64 -15.49
N PRO A 248 -5.71 22.93 -15.35
CA PRO A 248 -6.69 23.99 -15.52
C PRO A 248 -7.32 23.84 -16.90
N THR A 249 -8.61 23.52 -16.91
CA THR A 249 -9.37 23.45 -18.16
C THR A 249 -9.31 24.85 -18.77
N ALA A 250 -8.69 24.98 -19.96
CA ALA A 250 -8.75 26.21 -20.71
C ALA A 250 -10.23 26.51 -21.00
N LEU A 251 -10.74 27.58 -20.38
CA LEU A 251 -12.07 28.13 -20.63
C LEU A 251 -12.11 28.84 -21.98
#